data_1c9ac07435df94ca594c05e249512edf
#
_entry.id   1c9ac07435df94ca594c05e249512edf
#
_cell.length_a   1.000
_cell.length_b   1.000
_cell.length_c   1.000
_cell.angle_alpha   90.00
_cell.angle_beta   90.00
_cell.angle_gamma   90.00
#
_symmetry.space_group_name_H-M   'P 1'
#
loop_
_entity.id
_entity.type
_entity.pdbx_description
1 polymer ?
#
loop_
_entity_poly.entity_id
_entity_poly.type
_entity_poly.pdbx_seq_one_letter_code
_entity_poly.pdbx_strand_id
1 'polypeptide(L)'
;DAASAEADILDVLAHYGITPEAVTLWGTGKPLREFLWSEEMADASVHVLLNVDFKDTYAPGERDIRNCHINVGEGKELTIREVAEKIMAEIGFKGELRWDASKPDGTMRKLTDVTKLHRLGWHHTVEIDEGVHRLYEWYLKGICINHQGY
;
A
#
# COMPACT_ATOMS: atom_id res chain seq x y z
N ASP A 1 -4.21 -3.77 -37.24
CA ASP A 1 -2.87 -4.34 -37.27
C ASP A 1 -2.29 -4.33 -35.84
N ALA A 2 -1.60 -5.42 -35.45
CA ALA A 2 -1.07 -5.54 -34.10
C ALA A 2 -0.07 -4.41 -33.72
N ALA A 3 0.77 -4.01 -34.67
CA ALA A 3 1.73 -2.91 -34.46
C ALA A 3 1.02 -1.55 -34.26
N SER A 4 -0.11 -1.33 -34.93
CA SER A 4 -0.94 -0.12 -34.74
C SER A 4 -1.57 -0.11 -33.33
N ALA A 5 -2.08 -1.25 -32.86
CA ALA A 5 -2.65 -1.37 -31.51
C ALA A 5 -1.59 -1.18 -30.41
N GLU A 6 -0.37 -1.66 -30.61
CA GLU A 6 0.75 -1.45 -29.67
C GLU A 6 1.15 0.04 -29.61
N ALA A 7 1.23 0.72 -30.75
CA ALA A 7 1.51 2.16 -30.79
C ALA A 7 0.44 2.98 -30.07
N ASP A 8 -0.85 2.66 -30.26
CA ASP A 8 -1.97 3.31 -29.59
C ASP A 8 -1.89 3.11 -28.04
N ILE A 9 -1.49 1.92 -27.58
CA ILE A 9 -1.29 1.64 -26.16
C ILE A 9 -0.13 2.47 -25.60
N LEU A 10 1.00 2.52 -26.28
CA LEU A 10 2.16 3.31 -25.85
C LEU A 10 1.84 4.80 -25.78
N ASP A 11 1.07 5.33 -26.71
CA ASP A 11 0.62 6.74 -26.70
C ASP A 11 -0.27 7.03 -25.49
N VAL A 12 -1.19 6.13 -25.17
CA VAL A 12 -2.04 6.25 -23.97
C VAL A 12 -1.18 6.20 -22.70
N LEU A 13 -0.26 5.27 -22.58
CA LEU A 13 0.64 5.16 -21.43
C LEU A 13 1.54 6.40 -21.29
N ALA A 14 2.08 6.91 -22.39
CA ALA A 14 2.91 8.12 -22.41
C ALA A 14 2.14 9.35 -21.90
N HIS A 15 0.85 9.46 -22.21
CA HIS A 15 -0.01 10.51 -21.67
C HIS A 15 -0.06 10.50 -20.13
N TYR A 16 0.06 9.33 -19.50
CA TYR A 16 0.13 9.17 -18.05
C TYR A 16 1.56 9.14 -17.50
N GLY A 17 2.56 9.51 -18.30
CA GLY A 17 3.96 9.55 -17.90
C GLY A 17 4.65 8.19 -17.82
N ILE A 18 4.11 7.18 -18.49
CA ILE A 18 4.64 5.82 -18.55
C ILE A 18 5.22 5.57 -19.94
N THR A 19 6.52 5.29 -20.01
CA THR A 19 7.21 4.90 -21.25
C THR A 19 8.03 3.63 -21.00
N PRO A 20 8.53 2.97 -22.04
CA PRO A 20 9.45 1.83 -21.88
C PRO A 20 10.71 2.16 -21.09
N GLU A 21 11.15 3.43 -21.10
CA GLU A 21 12.38 3.89 -20.47
C GLU A 21 12.17 4.54 -19.11
N ALA A 22 10.94 5.02 -18.80
CA ALA A 22 10.70 5.75 -17.56
C ALA A 22 9.25 5.73 -17.12
N VAL A 23 9.05 5.84 -15.80
CA VAL A 23 7.76 6.13 -15.17
C VAL A 23 7.87 7.46 -14.40
N THR A 24 7.01 8.42 -14.74
CA THR A 24 6.94 9.71 -14.09
C THR A 24 5.88 9.71 -13.00
N LEU A 25 6.31 9.91 -11.76
CA LEU A 25 5.47 9.98 -10.56
C LEU A 25 5.28 11.41 -10.11
N TRP A 26 4.11 11.74 -9.57
CA TRP A 26 3.83 13.08 -9.06
C TRP A 26 4.51 13.34 -7.73
N GLY A 27 4.90 14.62 -7.50
CA GLY A 27 5.51 15.07 -6.27
C GLY A 27 7.00 14.79 -6.19
N THR A 28 7.54 14.78 -4.98
CA THR A 28 8.97 14.58 -4.72
C THR A 28 9.32 13.14 -4.31
N GLY A 29 8.33 12.33 -4.00
CA GLY A 29 8.51 11.00 -3.43
C GLY A 29 8.89 10.98 -1.95
N LYS A 30 8.98 12.15 -1.29
CA LYS A 30 9.36 12.29 0.13
C LYS A 30 8.27 11.97 1.14
N PRO A 31 6.96 12.16 0.84
CA PRO A 31 5.92 11.85 1.82
C PRO A 31 6.01 10.42 2.32
N LEU A 32 5.80 10.28 3.63
CA LEU A 32 5.81 9.01 4.34
C LEU A 32 4.39 8.45 4.42
N ARG A 33 4.23 7.17 4.16
CA ARG A 33 2.97 6.43 4.25
C ARG A 33 3.17 5.08 4.91
N GLU A 34 2.12 4.63 5.54
CA GLU A 34 1.98 3.31 6.10
C GLU A 34 1.21 2.42 5.10
N PHE A 35 1.63 1.18 4.96
CA PHE A 35 1.04 0.21 4.06
C PHE A 35 0.73 -1.08 4.83
N LEU A 36 -0.52 -1.43 4.92
CA LEU A 36 -0.97 -2.67 5.55
C LEU A 36 -1.57 -3.59 4.48
N TRP A 37 -1.22 -4.87 4.53
CA TRP A 37 -1.83 -5.87 3.67
C TRP A 37 -3.33 -5.98 3.94
N SER A 38 -4.16 -5.98 2.88
CA SER A 38 -5.62 -5.87 3.04
C SER A 38 -6.26 -7.02 3.82
N GLU A 39 -5.73 -8.24 3.68
CA GLU A 39 -6.21 -9.40 4.45
C GLU A 39 -5.88 -9.27 5.94
N GLU A 40 -4.76 -8.64 6.30
CA GLU A 40 -4.40 -8.36 7.70
C GLU A 40 -5.30 -7.27 8.32
N MET A 41 -5.79 -6.32 7.52
CA MET A 41 -6.82 -5.39 7.97
C MET A 41 -8.10 -6.14 8.38
N ALA A 42 -8.50 -7.13 7.57
CA ALA A 42 -9.65 -7.98 7.88
C ALA A 42 -9.38 -8.86 9.11
N ASP A 43 -8.21 -9.49 9.18
CA ASP A 43 -7.80 -10.34 10.30
C ASP A 43 -7.77 -9.56 11.63
N ALA A 44 -7.17 -8.36 11.64
CA ALA A 44 -7.19 -7.48 12.79
C ALA A 44 -8.61 -7.15 13.26
N SER A 45 -9.52 -6.90 12.30
CA SER A 45 -10.92 -6.60 12.60
C SER A 45 -11.62 -7.81 13.24
N VAL A 46 -11.39 -9.01 12.73
CA VAL A 46 -11.92 -10.26 13.29
C VAL A 46 -11.30 -10.52 14.67
N HIS A 47 -9.99 -10.32 14.82
CA HIS A 47 -9.33 -10.47 16.12
C HIS A 47 -9.96 -9.57 17.19
N VAL A 48 -10.15 -8.30 16.89
CA VAL A 48 -10.78 -7.35 17.81
C VAL A 48 -12.22 -7.77 18.14
N LEU A 49 -12.99 -8.19 17.12
CA LEU A 49 -14.38 -8.61 17.32
C LEU A 49 -14.51 -9.83 18.26
N LEU A 50 -13.58 -10.78 18.17
CA LEU A 50 -13.66 -12.05 18.89
C LEU A 50 -12.95 -12.04 20.26
N ASN A 51 -11.93 -11.20 20.43
CA ASN A 51 -11.01 -11.29 21.57
C ASN A 51 -10.95 -10.03 22.45
N VAL A 52 -11.62 -8.93 22.06
CA VAL A 52 -11.51 -7.65 22.77
C VAL A 52 -12.88 -7.21 23.28
N ASP A 53 -13.02 -7.12 24.60
CA ASP A 53 -14.18 -6.48 25.22
C ASP A 53 -14.02 -4.96 25.21
N PHE A 54 -15.13 -4.22 25.23
CA PHE A 54 -15.11 -2.76 25.29
C PHE A 54 -14.27 -2.24 26.48
N LYS A 55 -14.33 -2.92 27.64
CA LYS A 55 -13.55 -2.59 28.84
C LYS A 55 -12.03 -2.63 28.63
N ASP A 56 -11.54 -3.36 27.61
CA ASP A 56 -10.12 -3.51 27.31
C ASP A 56 -9.58 -2.34 26.47
N THR A 57 -10.49 -1.49 25.96
CA THR A 57 -10.14 -0.37 25.06
C THR A 57 -9.74 0.92 25.79
N TYR A 58 -9.91 0.98 27.10
CA TYR A 58 -9.57 2.12 27.96
C TYR A 58 -8.87 1.68 29.25
N ALA A 59 -8.25 2.63 29.99
CA ALA A 59 -7.53 2.32 31.21
C ALA A 59 -8.48 1.99 32.37
N PRO A 60 -8.15 0.99 33.22
CA PRO A 60 -8.96 0.68 34.41
C PRO A 60 -9.10 1.90 35.33
N GLY A 61 -10.34 2.19 35.75
CA GLY A 61 -10.62 3.31 36.67
C GLY A 61 -10.85 4.67 35.98
N GLU A 62 -10.77 4.77 34.67
CA GLU A 62 -11.18 5.97 33.93
C GLU A 62 -12.68 6.25 34.17
N ARG A 63 -12.99 7.44 34.69
CA ARG A 63 -14.39 7.89 34.88
C ARG A 63 -15.00 8.49 33.62
N ASP A 64 -14.15 9.02 32.75
CA ASP A 64 -14.53 9.65 31.48
C ASP A 64 -13.92 8.84 30.35
N ILE A 65 -14.69 7.90 29.82
CA ILE A 65 -14.24 6.98 28.77
C ILE A 65 -14.06 7.76 27.47
N ARG A 66 -12.79 8.03 27.14
CA ARG A 66 -12.37 8.65 25.88
C ARG A 66 -11.35 7.75 25.19
N ASN A 67 -11.09 8.03 23.90
CA ASN A 67 -10.06 7.34 23.14
C ASN A 67 -10.20 5.80 23.14
N CYS A 68 -11.44 5.29 23.17
CA CYS A 68 -11.71 3.86 23.08
C CYS A 68 -11.51 3.26 21.66
N HIS A 69 -11.24 4.10 20.66
CA HIS A 69 -10.93 3.63 19.32
C HIS A 69 -9.63 2.81 19.30
N ILE A 70 -9.57 1.87 18.37
CA ILE A 70 -8.40 1.05 18.09
C ILE A 70 -7.96 1.39 16.67
N ASN A 71 -6.73 1.87 16.53
CA ASN A 71 -6.11 2.06 15.22
C ASN A 71 -5.62 0.73 14.70
N VAL A 72 -5.86 0.45 13.42
CA VAL A 72 -5.33 -0.72 12.72
C VAL A 72 -4.32 -0.26 11.68
N GLY A 73 -3.11 -0.79 11.76
CA GLY A 73 -2.00 -0.43 10.90
C GLY A 73 -0.80 -1.33 11.15
N GLU A 74 0.27 -1.08 10.44
CA GLU A 74 1.57 -1.76 10.60
C GLU A 74 2.44 -1.07 11.66
N GLY A 75 2.26 0.25 11.84
CA GLY A 75 3.11 1.06 12.72
C GLY A 75 4.47 1.40 12.13
N LYS A 76 4.70 1.11 10.86
CA LYS A 76 5.91 1.47 10.10
C LYS A 76 5.55 2.36 8.93
N GLU A 77 6.48 3.20 8.50
CA GLU A 77 6.27 4.09 7.37
C GLU A 77 7.45 4.04 6.39
N LEU A 78 7.13 4.19 5.12
CA LEU A 78 8.07 4.29 4.02
C LEU A 78 7.77 5.56 3.22
N THR A 79 8.77 6.12 2.58
CA THR A 79 8.57 7.16 1.59
C THR A 79 7.89 6.58 0.34
N ILE A 80 7.13 7.39 -0.37
CA ILE A 80 6.56 7.01 -1.67
C ILE A 80 7.67 6.58 -2.63
N ARG A 81 8.86 7.18 -2.52
CA ARG A 81 10.03 6.77 -3.31
C ARG A 81 10.45 5.34 -3.02
N GLU A 82 10.64 4.99 -1.74
CA GLU A 82 11.03 3.62 -1.35
C GLU A 82 10.02 2.58 -1.82
N VAL A 83 8.72 2.88 -1.72
CA VAL A 83 7.67 1.98 -2.23
C VAL A 83 7.75 1.82 -3.75
N ALA A 84 7.93 2.92 -4.50
CA ALA A 84 8.08 2.87 -5.95
C ALA A 84 9.32 2.05 -6.37
N GLU A 85 10.44 2.22 -5.66
CA GLU A 85 11.66 1.46 -5.89
C GLU A 85 11.49 -0.04 -5.60
N LYS A 86 10.76 -0.40 -4.54
CA LYS A 86 10.42 -1.80 -4.23
C LYS A 86 9.54 -2.44 -5.33
N ILE A 87 8.50 -1.73 -5.78
CA ILE A 87 7.66 -2.19 -6.88
C ILE A 87 8.49 -2.35 -8.16
N MET A 88 9.32 -1.36 -8.50
CA MET A 88 10.20 -1.40 -9.66
C MET A 88 11.13 -2.63 -9.63
N ALA A 89 11.71 -2.94 -8.47
CA ALA A 89 12.58 -4.08 -8.28
C ALA A 89 11.82 -5.41 -8.47
N GLU A 90 10.64 -5.53 -7.88
CA GLU A 90 9.82 -6.74 -7.95
C GLU A 90 9.36 -7.06 -9.37
N ILE A 91 8.87 -6.07 -10.11
CA ILE A 91 8.42 -6.26 -11.50
C ILE A 91 9.59 -6.37 -12.50
N GLY A 92 10.83 -6.13 -12.05
CA GLY A 92 12.01 -6.19 -12.89
C GLY A 92 12.13 -5.06 -13.91
N PHE A 93 11.45 -3.92 -13.70
CA PHE A 93 11.52 -2.77 -14.58
C PHE A 93 12.94 -2.18 -14.60
N LYS A 94 13.50 -2.00 -15.80
CA LYS A 94 14.89 -1.53 -16.00
C LYS A 94 14.99 -0.06 -16.37
N GLY A 95 13.85 0.63 -16.49
CA GLY A 95 13.79 2.04 -16.78
C GLY A 95 14.08 2.91 -15.55
N GLU A 96 13.70 4.16 -15.64
CA GLU A 96 13.98 5.22 -14.67
C GLU A 96 12.70 5.66 -13.96
N LEU A 97 12.76 5.94 -12.65
CA LEU A 97 11.72 6.65 -11.92
C LEU A 97 11.98 8.16 -11.95
N ARG A 98 11.09 8.91 -12.55
CA ARG A 98 11.12 10.38 -12.62
C ARG A 98 10.11 10.98 -11.68
N TRP A 99 10.40 12.16 -11.14
CA TRP A 99 9.55 12.84 -10.15
C TRP A 99 9.16 14.21 -10.67
N ASP A 100 7.84 14.43 -10.83
CA ASP A 100 7.29 15.73 -11.20
C ASP A 100 7.01 16.57 -9.94
N ALA A 101 8.03 17.29 -9.47
CA ALA A 101 7.94 18.16 -8.30
C ALA A 101 7.04 19.41 -8.52
N SER A 102 6.51 19.63 -9.73
CA SER A 102 5.49 20.67 -9.95
C SER A 102 4.13 20.28 -9.37
N LYS A 103 3.92 18.97 -9.11
CA LYS A 103 2.72 18.44 -8.47
C LYS A 103 2.89 18.41 -6.96
N PRO A 104 1.80 18.61 -6.19
CA PRO A 104 1.88 18.63 -4.73
C PRO A 104 2.15 17.24 -4.14
N ASP A 105 2.95 17.19 -3.09
CA ASP A 105 3.20 15.97 -2.32
C ASP A 105 2.01 15.54 -1.43
N GLY A 106 1.11 16.45 -1.10
CA GLY A 106 0.09 16.23 -0.08
C GLY A 106 0.67 16.22 1.34
N THR A 107 0.00 15.58 2.28
CA THR A 107 0.43 15.50 3.69
C THR A 107 1.76 14.74 3.80
N MET A 108 2.77 15.35 4.45
CA MET A 108 4.12 14.77 4.52
C MET A 108 4.19 13.48 5.34
N ARG A 109 3.38 13.33 6.39
CA ARG A 109 3.41 12.16 7.26
C ARG A 109 2.00 11.74 7.70
N LYS A 110 1.73 10.43 7.66
CA LYS A 110 0.52 9.79 8.19
C LYS A 110 0.91 8.42 8.74
N LEU A 111 1.29 8.39 10.01
CA LEU A 111 1.60 7.16 10.74
C LEU A 111 0.50 6.91 11.77
N THR A 112 0.05 5.68 11.83
CA THR A 112 -0.95 5.23 12.79
C THR A 112 -0.25 4.77 14.09
N ASP A 113 -0.74 5.21 15.24
CA ASP A 113 -0.30 4.65 16.52
C ASP A 113 -1.02 3.33 16.79
N VAL A 114 -0.31 2.24 16.65
CA VAL A 114 -0.81 0.87 16.81
C VAL A 114 -0.55 0.27 18.19
N THR A 115 -0.01 1.05 19.13
CA THR A 115 0.38 0.58 20.46
C THR A 115 -0.78 -0.13 21.18
N LYS A 116 -1.99 0.41 21.07
CA LYS A 116 -3.18 -0.21 21.68
C LYS A 116 -3.50 -1.57 21.05
N LEU A 117 -3.46 -1.67 19.73
CA LEU A 117 -3.72 -2.92 19.00
C LEU A 117 -2.70 -4.01 19.39
N HIS A 118 -1.42 -3.65 19.46
CA HIS A 118 -0.36 -4.57 19.88
C HIS A 118 -0.57 -5.07 21.33
N ARG A 119 -0.96 -4.17 22.25
CA ARG A 119 -1.30 -4.54 23.63
C ARG A 119 -2.49 -5.49 23.70
N LEU A 120 -3.42 -5.38 22.77
CA LEU A 120 -4.59 -6.25 22.62
C LEU A 120 -4.27 -7.57 21.92
N GLY A 121 -3.01 -7.82 21.59
CA GLY A 121 -2.50 -9.11 21.14
C GLY A 121 -2.45 -9.32 19.63
N TRP A 122 -2.73 -8.30 18.82
CA TRP A 122 -2.61 -8.43 17.37
C TRP A 122 -1.39 -7.70 16.83
N HIS A 123 -0.69 -8.33 15.90
CA HIS A 123 0.44 -7.78 15.15
C HIS A 123 0.33 -8.20 13.69
N HIS A 124 0.75 -7.33 12.78
CA HIS A 124 0.89 -7.68 11.37
C HIS A 124 2.00 -8.73 11.18
N THR A 125 1.94 -9.47 10.11
CA THR A 125 2.91 -10.51 9.74
C THR A 125 3.45 -10.35 8.33
N VAL A 126 2.73 -9.64 7.45
CA VAL A 126 3.11 -9.41 6.05
C VAL A 126 3.84 -8.09 5.94
N GLU A 127 5.15 -8.15 5.70
CA GLU A 127 5.97 -6.97 5.44
C GLU A 127 5.78 -6.48 4.00
N ILE A 128 6.13 -5.23 3.73
CA ILE A 128 5.88 -4.57 2.44
C ILE A 128 6.44 -5.34 1.24
N ASP A 129 7.62 -5.93 1.35
CA ASP A 129 8.26 -6.66 0.23
C ASP A 129 7.44 -7.91 -0.12
N GLU A 130 6.99 -8.65 0.88
CA GLU A 130 6.09 -9.80 0.71
C GLU A 130 4.73 -9.37 0.14
N GLY A 131 4.17 -8.26 0.63
CA GLY A 131 2.91 -7.71 0.14
C GLY A 131 2.98 -7.31 -1.34
N VAL A 132 4.07 -6.66 -1.75
CA VAL A 132 4.31 -6.28 -3.16
C VAL A 132 4.46 -7.53 -4.04
N HIS A 133 5.21 -8.54 -3.57
CA HIS A 133 5.36 -9.81 -4.28
C HIS A 133 4.03 -10.52 -4.50
N ARG A 134 3.24 -10.71 -3.44
CA ARG A 134 1.91 -11.35 -3.53
C ARG A 134 0.96 -10.60 -4.46
N LEU A 135 0.97 -9.27 -4.42
CA LEU A 135 0.14 -8.44 -5.27
C LEU A 135 0.54 -8.58 -6.75
N TYR A 136 1.84 -8.61 -7.04
CA TYR A 136 2.34 -8.80 -8.39
C TYR A 136 2.01 -10.19 -8.93
N GLU A 137 2.17 -11.25 -8.14
CA GLU A 137 1.75 -12.59 -8.52
C GLU A 137 0.24 -12.68 -8.80
N TRP A 138 -0.58 -12.07 -7.94
CA TRP A 138 -2.02 -12.02 -8.17
C TRP A 138 -2.37 -11.32 -9.48
N TYR A 139 -1.72 -10.20 -9.76
CA TYR A 139 -1.90 -9.44 -11.02
C TYR A 139 -1.54 -10.30 -12.24
N LEU A 140 -0.41 -11.00 -12.22
CA LEU A 140 0.00 -11.89 -13.31
C LEU A 140 -0.99 -13.04 -13.54
N LYS A 141 -1.49 -13.66 -12.46
CA LYS A 141 -2.52 -14.71 -12.55
C LYS A 141 -3.81 -14.18 -13.17
N GLY A 142 -4.24 -12.98 -12.80
CA GLY A 142 -5.43 -12.32 -13.37
C GLY A 142 -5.32 -12.03 -14.87
N ILE A 143 -4.16 -11.62 -15.36
CA ILE A 143 -3.90 -11.44 -16.80
C ILE A 143 -3.99 -12.77 -17.54
N CYS A 144 -3.38 -13.84 -17.02
CA CYS A 144 -3.40 -15.17 -17.65
C CYS A 144 -4.83 -15.72 -17.80
N ILE A 145 -5.71 -15.49 -16.84
CA ILE A 145 -7.11 -15.96 -16.88
C ILE A 145 -7.89 -15.22 -17.98
N ASN A 146 -7.66 -13.90 -18.15
CA ASN A 146 -8.37 -13.11 -19.16
C ASN A 146 -7.93 -13.41 -20.62
N HIS A 147 -6.74 -13.98 -20.83
CA HIS A 147 -6.29 -14.38 -22.16
C HIS A 147 -6.75 -15.77 -22.61
N GLN A 148 -7.36 -16.57 -21.74
CA GLN A 148 -7.92 -17.89 -22.09
C GLN A 148 -9.43 -17.86 -22.38
N GLY A 149 -10.06 -16.71 -22.36
CA GLY A 149 -11.51 -16.52 -22.44
C GLY A 149 -12.05 -15.85 -23.69
N TYR A 150 -11.34 -15.88 -24.87
CA TYR A 150 -11.87 -15.49 -26.18
C TYR A 150 -11.38 -16.43 -27.26
#